data_4a796ad6444380933b960f215e027197
#
_entry.id   4a796ad6444380933b960f215e027197
#
_cell.length_a   1.000
_cell.length_b   1.000
_cell.length_c   1.000
_cell.angle_alpha   90.00
_cell.angle_beta   90.00
_cell.angle_gamma   90.00
#
_symmetry.space_group_name_H-M   'P 1'
#
loop_
_entity.id
_entity.type
_entity.pdbx_description
1 polymer ?
#
loop_
_entity_poly.entity_id
_entity_poly.type
_entity_poly.pdbx_seq_one_letter_code
_entity_poly.pdbx_strand_id
1 'polypeptide(L)'
;MKRILNILLAAALLVSAVPTAFAADSSEGTDIVMTGTYATETYTVTVPAQLAPGESGEVVLKGGWSPNKTVKVSCPNSVTLTYEGQTIDVGISFPGITQAGSMDDAINRVETISVESKSVAFGTWTGHLAYTVEVVEEI
;
A
#
# COMPACT_ATOMS: atom_id res chain seq x y z
N MET A 1 17.96 16.07 0.92
CA MET A 1 18.20 14.84 1.67
C MET A 1 16.90 14.07 1.79
N LYS A 2 16.94 12.80 1.58
CA LYS A 2 15.74 11.96 1.65
C LYS A 2 15.84 10.98 2.80
N ARG A 3 14.74 10.79 3.47
CA ARG A 3 14.59 9.77 4.49
C ARG A 3 13.56 8.76 4.02
N ILE A 4 13.89 7.49 4.10
CA ILE A 4 13.01 6.42 3.66
C ILE A 4 12.58 5.61 4.88
N LEU A 5 11.28 5.42 5.00
CA LEU A 5 10.67 4.58 6.02
C LEU A 5 9.90 3.48 5.31
N ASN A 6 10.37 2.24 5.44
CA ASN A 6 9.75 1.10 4.79
C ASN A 6 8.90 0.31 5.77
N ILE A 7 7.70 0.01 5.37
CA ILE A 7 6.79 -0.83 6.13
C ILE A 7 6.38 -2.00 5.24
N LEU A 8 6.67 -3.20 5.69
CA LEU A 8 6.30 -4.41 4.97
C LEU A 8 4.97 -4.94 5.49
N LEU A 9 4.02 -5.07 4.60
CA LEU A 9 2.70 -5.61 4.89
C LEU A 9 2.61 -6.99 4.30
N ALA A 10 2.55 -8.01 5.14
CA ALA A 10 2.34 -9.37 4.68
C ALA A 10 0.85 -9.69 4.80
N ALA A 11 0.21 -9.87 3.66
CA ALA A 11 -1.19 -10.23 3.60
C ALA A 11 -1.36 -11.30 2.54
N ALA A 12 -2.03 -12.37 2.88
CA ALA A 12 -2.26 -13.47 1.96
C ALA A 12 -3.49 -13.16 1.11
N LEU A 13 -3.38 -12.25 0.16
CA LEU A 13 -4.54 -11.78 -0.60
C LEU A 13 -5.71 -11.43 0.32
N LEU A 14 -5.39 -10.99 1.54
CA LEU A 14 -6.38 -10.68 2.57
C LEU A 14 -6.45 -9.17 2.77
N VAL A 15 -7.57 -8.70 3.30
CA VAL A 15 -7.70 -7.30 3.66
C VAL A 15 -6.77 -6.99 4.82
N SER A 16 -6.03 -5.92 4.65
CA SER A 16 -5.20 -5.38 5.70
C SER A 16 -5.30 -3.87 5.64
N ALA A 17 -5.42 -3.23 6.77
CA ALA A 17 -5.42 -1.79 6.87
C ALA A 17 -4.35 -1.39 7.88
N VAL A 18 -3.43 -0.54 7.46
CA VAL A 18 -2.34 -0.10 8.31
C VAL A 18 -2.37 1.41 8.44
N PRO A 19 -2.81 1.94 9.56
CA PRO A 19 -2.68 3.37 9.83
C PRO A 19 -1.27 3.67 10.31
N THR A 20 -0.68 4.72 9.76
CA THR A 20 0.63 5.19 10.19
C THR A 20 0.57 6.70 10.38
N ALA A 21 1.00 7.14 11.54
CA ALA A 21 1.03 8.56 11.87
C ALA A 21 2.45 9.11 11.66
N PHE A 22 2.53 10.28 11.07
CA PHE A 22 3.77 11.01 10.92
C PHE A 22 3.80 12.12 11.96
N ALA A 23 4.88 12.19 12.72
CA ALA A 23 5.05 13.28 13.67
C ALA A 23 5.27 14.59 12.92
N ALA A 24 4.62 15.65 13.38
CA ALA A 24 4.89 16.97 12.84
C ALA A 24 6.22 17.47 13.37
N ASP A 25 7.02 18.09 12.49
CA ASP A 25 8.24 18.72 12.90
C ASP A 25 7.92 20.04 13.59
N SER A 26 8.64 20.33 14.66
CA SER A 26 8.56 21.63 15.31
C SER A 26 9.78 22.45 14.91
N SER A 27 9.58 23.71 14.62
CA SER A 27 10.67 24.62 14.32
C SER A 27 10.97 25.47 15.54
N GLU A 28 12.21 25.98 15.61
CA GLU A 28 12.63 26.85 16.66
C GLU A 28 12.45 28.32 16.24
N GLY A 29 12.29 29.20 17.21
CA GLY A 29 12.20 30.63 16.99
C GLY A 29 10.78 31.15 17.18
N THR A 30 10.46 32.26 16.53
CA THR A 30 9.12 32.86 16.61
C THR A 30 8.26 32.20 15.51
N ASP A 31 7.32 31.38 15.94
CA ASP A 31 6.50 30.65 15.02
C ASP A 31 5.20 31.38 14.71
N ILE A 32 4.84 31.34 13.45
CA ILE A 32 3.50 31.66 13.02
C ILE A 32 2.84 30.33 12.72
N VAL A 33 1.88 29.95 13.54
CA VAL A 33 1.27 28.62 13.43
C VAL A 33 -0.02 28.72 12.65
N MET A 34 -0.06 27.98 11.55
CA MET A 34 -1.27 27.81 10.79
C MET A 34 -1.65 26.33 10.89
N THR A 35 -2.79 26.07 11.49
CA THR A 35 -3.26 24.69 11.67
C THR A 35 -4.04 24.25 10.45
N GLY A 36 -3.58 23.15 9.86
CA GLY A 36 -4.27 22.56 8.73
C GLY A 36 -5.37 21.60 9.14
N THR A 37 -5.94 20.93 8.15
CA THR A 37 -7.04 19.97 8.35
C THR A 37 -6.59 18.77 9.18
N TYR A 38 -5.31 18.39 9.09
CA TYR A 38 -4.77 17.25 9.80
C TYR A 38 -3.77 17.72 10.84
N ALA A 39 -4.12 17.58 12.12
CA ALA A 39 -3.20 17.85 13.22
C ALA A 39 -2.06 16.82 13.24
N THR A 40 -2.35 15.61 12.78
CA THR A 40 -1.37 14.52 12.64
C THR A 40 -1.47 13.97 11.22
N GLU A 41 -0.31 13.82 10.57
CA GLU A 41 -0.27 13.22 9.25
C GLU A 41 -0.43 11.71 9.38
N THR A 42 -1.38 11.16 8.65
CA THR A 42 -1.68 9.72 8.68
C THR A 42 -1.95 9.20 7.29
N TYR A 43 -1.74 7.90 7.11
CA TYR A 43 -2.21 7.21 5.93
C TYR A 43 -2.73 5.83 6.28
N THR A 44 -3.61 5.31 5.43
CA THR A 44 -4.14 3.96 5.54
C THR A 44 -4.07 3.31 4.18
N VAL A 45 -3.54 2.09 4.13
CA VAL A 45 -3.54 1.27 2.92
C VAL A 45 -4.48 0.10 3.14
N THR A 46 -5.45 -0.05 2.26
CA THR A 46 -6.40 -1.15 2.31
C THR A 46 -6.21 -2.02 1.07
N VAL A 47 -6.08 -3.31 1.27
CA VAL A 47 -5.89 -4.29 0.21
C VAL A 47 -7.03 -5.29 0.19
N PRO A 48 -7.26 -5.99 -0.95
CA PRO A 48 -8.33 -6.98 -1.02
C PRO A 48 -8.20 -8.08 0.03
N ALA A 49 -9.33 -8.53 0.55
CA ALA A 49 -9.37 -9.60 1.54
C ALA A 49 -8.87 -10.91 0.95
N GLN A 50 -9.27 -11.21 -0.29
CA GLN A 50 -8.93 -12.44 -0.96
C GLN A 50 -9.25 -12.29 -2.45
N LEU A 51 -8.36 -12.79 -3.29
CA LEU A 51 -8.57 -12.83 -4.74
C LEU A 51 -8.25 -14.21 -5.25
N ALA A 52 -9.11 -14.72 -6.11
CA ALA A 52 -8.85 -15.96 -6.84
C ALA A 52 -8.22 -15.64 -8.19
N PRO A 53 -7.55 -16.60 -8.83
CA PRO A 53 -7.09 -16.42 -10.21
C PRO A 53 -8.22 -15.94 -11.12
N GLY A 54 -7.93 -14.94 -11.92
CA GLY A 54 -8.92 -14.32 -12.80
C GLY A 54 -9.73 -13.19 -12.16
N GLU A 55 -9.58 -12.95 -10.87
CA GLU A 55 -10.29 -11.89 -10.17
C GLU A 55 -9.46 -10.61 -10.06
N SER A 56 -10.16 -9.51 -9.82
CA SER A 56 -9.57 -8.20 -9.58
C SER A 56 -10.11 -7.60 -8.30
N GLY A 57 -9.34 -6.72 -7.72
CA GLY A 57 -9.73 -5.98 -6.53
C GLY A 57 -9.12 -4.59 -6.56
N GLU A 58 -9.30 -3.86 -5.47
CA GLU A 58 -8.80 -2.51 -5.36
C GLU A 58 -7.84 -2.37 -4.19
N VAL A 59 -6.74 -1.66 -4.44
CA VAL A 59 -5.83 -1.20 -3.40
C VAL A 59 -6.11 0.27 -3.19
N VAL A 60 -6.39 0.66 -1.96
CA VAL A 60 -6.81 2.02 -1.64
C VAL A 60 -5.82 2.65 -0.66
N LEU A 61 -5.34 3.82 -1.04
CA LEU A 61 -4.49 4.64 -0.17
C LEU A 61 -5.27 5.90 0.20
N LYS A 62 -5.49 6.07 1.49
CA LYS A 62 -6.21 7.23 2.03
C LYS A 62 -5.41 7.90 3.13
N GLY A 63 -5.61 9.19 3.29
CA GLY A 63 -5.05 9.91 4.40
C GLY A 63 -4.79 11.37 4.10
N GLY A 64 -3.97 11.97 4.95
CA GLY A 64 -3.52 13.34 4.79
C GLY A 64 -2.09 13.46 5.26
N TRP A 65 -1.21 13.96 4.40
CA TRP A 65 0.19 14.17 4.73
C TRP A 65 0.76 15.31 3.90
N SER A 66 1.92 15.76 4.34
CA SER A 66 2.61 16.89 3.76
C SER A 66 3.06 16.62 2.32
N PRO A 67 3.07 17.63 1.44
CA PRO A 67 3.55 17.48 0.07
C PRO A 67 5.01 17.03 -0.05
N ASN A 68 5.82 17.22 0.98
CA ASN A 68 7.20 16.74 0.96
C ASN A 68 7.33 15.25 1.30
N LYS A 69 6.22 14.58 1.56
CA LYS A 69 6.18 13.14 1.81
C LYS A 69 5.43 12.46 0.69
N THR A 70 6.00 11.37 0.21
CA THR A 70 5.39 10.55 -0.85
C THR A 70 5.21 9.14 -0.33
N VAL A 71 4.00 8.61 -0.44
CA VAL A 71 3.71 7.23 -0.08
C VAL A 71 3.69 6.40 -1.34
N LYS A 72 4.42 5.29 -1.30
CA LYS A 72 4.51 4.34 -2.42
C LYS A 72 4.02 2.99 -1.95
N VAL A 73 3.14 2.39 -2.74
CA VAL A 73 2.62 1.05 -2.48
C VAL A 73 2.96 0.18 -3.67
N SER A 74 3.55 -0.97 -3.41
CA SER A 74 3.95 -1.90 -4.47
C SER A 74 3.80 -3.34 -4.00
N CYS A 75 3.88 -4.26 -4.95
CA CYS A 75 3.89 -5.68 -4.65
C CYS A 75 4.65 -6.41 -5.76
N PRO A 76 5.05 -7.68 -5.54
CA PRO A 76 5.64 -8.49 -6.58
C PRO A 76 4.68 -8.70 -7.74
N ASN A 77 5.21 -9.00 -8.92
CA ASN A 77 4.41 -9.24 -10.11
C ASN A 77 3.98 -10.70 -10.27
N SER A 78 4.23 -11.53 -9.27
CA SER A 78 3.78 -12.90 -9.24
C SER A 78 3.70 -13.41 -7.80
N VAL A 79 2.88 -14.43 -7.62
CA VAL A 79 2.73 -15.12 -6.34
C VAL A 79 2.79 -16.63 -6.58
N THR A 80 3.44 -17.34 -5.66
CA THR A 80 3.53 -18.80 -5.73
C THR A 80 2.41 -19.41 -4.89
N LEU A 81 1.59 -20.24 -5.53
CA LEU A 81 0.57 -21.01 -4.87
C LEU A 81 1.06 -22.41 -4.62
N THR A 82 0.66 -23.00 -3.50
CA THR A 82 1.10 -24.33 -3.11
C THR A 82 -0.07 -25.25 -2.79
N TYR A 83 0.13 -26.54 -3.08
CA TYR A 83 -0.78 -27.61 -2.74
C TYR A 83 0.02 -28.89 -2.59
N GLU A 84 0.00 -29.49 -1.40
CA GLU A 84 0.68 -30.74 -1.09
C GLU A 84 2.12 -30.80 -1.62
N GLY A 85 2.90 -29.75 -1.35
CA GLY A 85 4.30 -29.68 -1.77
C GLY A 85 4.53 -29.31 -3.22
N GLN A 86 3.47 -29.19 -4.03
CA GLN A 86 3.56 -28.70 -5.39
C GLN A 86 3.35 -27.20 -5.44
N THR A 87 3.94 -26.56 -6.43
CA THR A 87 3.85 -25.10 -6.58
C THR A 87 3.50 -24.71 -8.00
N ILE A 88 2.78 -23.61 -8.12
CA ILE A 88 2.56 -22.92 -9.39
C ILE A 88 2.68 -21.43 -9.17
N ASP A 89 3.15 -20.70 -10.17
CA ASP A 89 3.22 -19.26 -10.12
C ASP A 89 2.04 -18.63 -10.87
N VAL A 90 1.51 -17.58 -10.29
CA VAL A 90 0.40 -16.83 -10.87
C VAL A 90 0.81 -15.37 -10.97
N GLY A 91 0.59 -14.78 -12.12
CA GLY A 91 0.95 -13.37 -12.35
C GLY A 91 0.05 -12.41 -11.61
N ILE A 92 0.64 -11.32 -11.15
CA ILE A 92 -0.07 -10.24 -10.48
C ILE A 92 0.15 -8.98 -11.31
N SER A 93 -0.94 -8.29 -11.63
CA SER A 93 -0.90 -7.00 -12.33
C SER A 93 -1.33 -5.91 -11.37
N PHE A 94 -0.40 -5.07 -10.99
CA PHE A 94 -0.65 -3.93 -10.12
C PHE A 94 0.34 -2.82 -10.47
N PRO A 95 -0.14 -1.66 -10.91
CA PRO A 95 0.76 -0.58 -11.33
C PRO A 95 1.49 0.09 -10.18
N GLY A 96 1.07 -0.20 -8.96
CA GLY A 96 1.58 0.49 -7.79
C GLY A 96 0.91 1.83 -7.58
N ILE A 97 1.17 2.41 -6.42
CA ILE A 97 0.70 3.76 -6.08
C ILE A 97 1.93 4.57 -5.70
N THR A 98 2.03 5.77 -6.27
CA THR A 98 3.02 6.77 -5.85
C THR A 98 2.24 8.06 -5.67
N GLN A 99 2.13 8.53 -4.44
CA GLN A 99 1.27 9.66 -4.15
C GLN A 99 1.95 10.62 -3.17
N ALA A 100 2.20 11.82 -3.66
CA ALA A 100 2.66 12.92 -2.80
C ALA A 100 1.49 13.46 -2.00
N GLY A 101 1.77 14.02 -0.85
CA GLY A 101 0.76 14.64 -0.02
C GLY A 101 0.20 15.91 -0.65
N SER A 102 -0.86 16.43 -0.04
CA SER A 102 -1.52 17.65 -0.47
C SER A 102 -1.77 18.55 0.73
N MET A 103 -1.64 19.86 0.53
CA MET A 103 -1.96 20.82 1.57
C MET A 103 -3.47 21.09 1.65
N ASP A 104 -4.17 20.85 0.58
CA ASP A 104 -5.56 21.29 0.44
C ASP A 104 -6.58 20.17 0.58
N ASP A 105 -6.22 18.97 0.10
CA ASP A 105 -7.19 17.87 -0.02
C ASP A 105 -6.72 16.60 0.67
N ALA A 106 -7.69 15.85 1.17
CA ALA A 106 -7.45 14.49 1.62
C ALA A 106 -7.13 13.61 0.42
N ILE A 107 -6.17 12.72 0.60
CA ILE A 107 -5.78 11.77 -0.44
C ILE A 107 -6.75 10.59 -0.43
N ASN A 108 -7.18 10.22 -1.63
CA ASN A 108 -7.99 9.01 -1.85
C ASN A 108 -7.58 8.44 -3.20
N ARG A 109 -6.58 7.56 -3.18
CA ARG A 109 -6.05 6.96 -4.39
C ARG A 109 -6.44 5.51 -4.47
N VAL A 110 -6.98 5.11 -5.61
CA VAL A 110 -7.43 3.75 -5.86
C VAL A 110 -6.75 3.21 -7.11
N GLU A 111 -6.17 2.03 -7.01
CA GLU A 111 -5.60 1.32 -8.14
C GLU A 111 -6.08 -0.12 -8.15
N THR A 112 -6.26 -0.66 -9.34
CA THR A 112 -6.74 -2.03 -9.51
C THR A 112 -5.58 -3.02 -9.46
N ILE A 113 -5.77 -4.08 -8.69
CA ILE A 113 -4.89 -5.24 -8.70
C ILE A 113 -5.64 -6.41 -9.33
N SER A 114 -5.00 -7.14 -10.21
CA SER A 114 -5.58 -8.28 -10.91
C SER A 114 -4.71 -9.52 -10.75
N VAL A 115 -5.35 -10.67 -10.65
CA VAL A 115 -4.67 -11.94 -10.58
C VAL A 115 -4.87 -12.65 -11.91
N GLU A 116 -3.78 -13.14 -12.49
CA GLU A 116 -3.81 -13.89 -13.75
C GLU A 116 -4.77 -15.06 -13.66
N SER A 117 -5.53 -15.28 -14.74
CA SER A 117 -6.41 -16.42 -14.83
C SER A 117 -5.60 -17.71 -14.93
N LYS A 118 -5.88 -18.67 -14.06
CA LYS A 118 -5.19 -19.93 -14.03
C LYS A 118 -6.12 -21.02 -13.51
N SER A 119 -6.03 -22.19 -14.07
CA SER A 119 -6.86 -23.31 -13.63
C SER A 119 -6.00 -24.51 -13.26
N VAL A 120 -6.49 -25.29 -12.31
CA VAL A 120 -5.85 -26.52 -11.87
C VAL A 120 -6.88 -27.65 -11.91
N ALA A 121 -6.39 -28.86 -12.13
CA ALA A 121 -7.27 -30.03 -12.29
C ALA A 121 -7.88 -30.46 -10.94
N PHE A 122 -7.20 -30.19 -9.84
CA PHE A 122 -7.64 -30.62 -8.51
C PHE A 122 -6.93 -29.81 -7.44
N GLY A 123 -7.49 -29.84 -6.24
CA GLY A 123 -6.87 -29.27 -5.05
C GLY A 123 -7.22 -27.81 -4.81
N THR A 124 -6.96 -27.38 -3.59
CA THR A 124 -7.07 -25.98 -3.20
C THR A 124 -5.66 -25.42 -3.04
N TRP A 125 -5.29 -24.52 -3.92
CA TRP A 125 -3.97 -23.92 -3.95
C TRP A 125 -4.00 -22.58 -3.25
N THR A 126 -3.04 -22.34 -2.39
CA THR A 126 -3.00 -21.12 -1.59
C THR A 126 -1.63 -20.44 -1.65
N GLY A 127 -1.62 -19.14 -1.47
CA GLY A 127 -0.39 -18.35 -1.43
C GLY A 127 -0.62 -17.02 -0.76
N HIS A 128 0.48 -16.33 -0.53
CA HIS A 128 0.49 -15.02 0.11
C HIS A 128 1.11 -13.98 -0.80
N LEU A 129 0.48 -12.83 -0.89
CA LEU A 129 1.04 -11.69 -1.60
C LEU A 129 1.44 -10.64 -0.56
N ALA A 130 2.71 -10.30 -0.52
CA ALA A 130 3.24 -9.28 0.37
C ALA A 130 3.25 -7.94 -0.34
N TYR A 131 2.70 -6.92 0.32
CA TYR A 131 2.74 -5.54 -0.17
C TYR A 131 3.84 -4.79 0.55
N THR A 132 4.48 -3.87 -0.16
CA THR A 132 5.47 -2.97 0.42
C THR A 132 4.92 -1.57 0.42
N VAL A 133 4.95 -0.93 1.58
CA VAL A 133 4.57 0.48 1.73
C VAL A 133 5.81 1.25 2.13
N GLU A 134 6.17 2.24 1.33
CA GLU A 134 7.35 3.05 1.53
C GLU A 134 6.96 4.51 1.63
N VAL A 135 7.50 5.20 2.62
CA VAL A 135 7.32 6.63 2.76
C VAL A 135 8.65 7.31 2.48
N VAL A 136 8.66 8.18 1.49
CA VAL A 136 9.83 8.96 1.12
C VAL A 136 9.60 10.39 1.57
N GLU A 137 10.48 10.90 2.40
CA GLU A 137 10.40 12.26 2.92
C GLU A 137 11.56 13.07 2.36
N GLU A 138 11.24 14.24 1.82
CA GLU A 138 12.24 15.19 1.36
C GLU A 138 12.32 16.34 2.34
N ILE A 139 13.55 16.65 2.73
CA ILE A 139 13.84 17.70 3.72
C ILE A 139 14.48 18.89 3.02
#